data_903df256814548233be704d984a303e1
#
_entry.id   903df256814548233be704d984a303e1
#
_cell.length_a   1.000
_cell.length_b   1.000
_cell.length_c   1.000
_cell.angle_alpha   90.00
_cell.angle_beta   90.00
_cell.angle_gamma   90.00
#
_symmetry.space_group_name_H-M   'P 1'
#
loop_
_entity.id
_entity.type
_entity.pdbx_description
1 polymer ?
#
loop_
_entity_poly.entity_id
_entity_poly.type
_entity_poly.pdbx_seq_one_letter_code
_entity_poly.pdbx_strand_id
1 'polypeptide(L)'
;MTPTISRLALAALAITASILSAQPALAAVACGSGNFDAWLADFKTDAAAKGVSQQAISAGLAGVTLDQSVLNRDRSQKVFSQTFEEFSGRMVPPRLTRGSNMMKQYGSVLSRIEQTYGVPGEVLVAIWGLETDFGVNTGKFATIRSVATLAYDCRRAEQFRAELLDALRIVQRGDLAPADMKGAWAGELGQTQFMPSSWMKYAVDFDGNGKRDLLHNAPDVLASTANYLAGYGWQKGKDWQPGSPNFAVLQQWNKSEVYSKTIAYFATQLARAP
;
A
#
# COMPACT_ATOMS: atom_id res chain seq x y z
N MET A 1 -74.90 32.24 -42.51
CA MET A 1 -73.82 31.43 -43.14
C MET A 1 -72.54 32.20 -42.95
N THR A 2 -71.75 31.92 -41.99
CA THR A 2 -70.43 32.54 -41.68
C THR A 2 -69.36 31.47 -41.70
N PRO A 3 -68.25 31.60 -42.43
CA PRO A 3 -67.22 30.64 -42.45
C PRO A 3 -66.19 30.88 -41.33
N THR A 4 -65.88 29.82 -40.63
CA THR A 4 -64.91 29.72 -39.55
C THR A 4 -63.48 29.64 -40.12
N ILE A 5 -62.62 30.59 -39.75
CA ILE A 5 -61.21 30.61 -40.14
C ILE A 5 -60.41 29.83 -39.09
N SER A 6 -59.80 28.70 -39.51
CA SER A 6 -58.92 27.87 -38.71
C SER A 6 -57.52 28.51 -38.68
N ARG A 7 -57.01 28.83 -37.48
CA ARG A 7 -55.61 29.28 -37.27
C ARG A 7 -54.73 28.09 -37.04
N LEU A 8 -53.81 27.83 -38.00
CA LEU A 8 -52.67 26.95 -37.80
C LEU A 8 -51.61 27.65 -36.96
N ALA A 9 -51.30 27.05 -35.79
CA ALA A 9 -50.15 27.46 -34.97
C ALA A 9 -48.92 26.66 -35.43
N LEU A 10 -47.93 27.36 -35.97
CA LEU A 10 -46.59 26.82 -36.22
C LEU A 10 -45.84 26.75 -34.88
N ALA A 11 -45.55 25.56 -34.40
CA ALA A 11 -44.61 25.34 -33.29
C ALA A 11 -43.16 25.28 -33.85
N ALA A 12 -42.38 26.29 -33.51
CA ALA A 12 -40.94 26.32 -33.82
C ALA A 12 -40.20 25.48 -32.81
N LEU A 13 -39.63 24.36 -33.26
CA LEU A 13 -38.77 23.48 -32.47
C LEU A 13 -37.36 24.09 -32.42
N ALA A 14 -36.97 24.66 -31.28
CA ALA A 14 -35.61 25.12 -31.06
C ALA A 14 -34.72 23.95 -30.66
N ILE A 15 -33.87 23.51 -31.58
CA ILE A 15 -32.83 22.48 -31.31
C ILE A 15 -31.67 23.22 -30.64
N THR A 16 -31.54 23.09 -29.31
CA THR A 16 -30.33 23.49 -28.57
C THR A 16 -29.23 22.43 -28.77
N ALA A 17 -28.28 22.74 -29.63
CA ALA A 17 -27.06 21.95 -29.78
C ALA A 17 -26.19 22.10 -28.51
N SER A 18 -26.19 21.10 -27.67
CA SER A 18 -25.25 21.01 -26.53
C SER A 18 -23.86 20.70 -27.11
N ILE A 19 -22.99 21.72 -27.10
CA ILE A 19 -21.57 21.53 -27.42
C ILE A 19 -20.95 20.83 -26.22
N LEU A 20 -20.78 19.49 -26.31
CA LEU A 20 -19.89 18.75 -25.42
C LEU A 20 -18.46 19.21 -25.70
N SER A 21 -17.93 20.07 -24.84
CA SER A 21 -16.51 20.35 -24.82
C SER A 21 -15.76 19.08 -24.39
N ALA A 22 -15.18 18.37 -25.33
CA ALA A 22 -14.24 17.29 -25.07
C ALA A 22 -13.02 17.93 -24.36
N GLN A 23 -12.90 17.71 -23.05
CA GLN A 23 -11.67 18.05 -22.34
C GLN A 23 -10.56 17.19 -22.95
N PRO A 24 -9.41 17.77 -23.34
CA PRO A 24 -8.28 16.98 -23.78
C PRO A 24 -7.88 16.03 -22.64
N ALA A 25 -7.91 14.73 -22.89
CA ALA A 25 -7.32 13.76 -22.00
C ALA A 25 -5.84 14.13 -21.86
N LEU A 26 -5.42 14.55 -20.66
CA LEU A 26 -4.01 14.80 -20.38
C LEU A 26 -3.26 13.53 -20.72
N ALA A 27 -2.41 13.56 -21.73
CA ALA A 27 -1.58 12.42 -22.12
C ALA A 27 -0.75 12.02 -20.90
N ALA A 28 -0.77 10.72 -20.56
CA ALA A 28 0.02 10.22 -19.46
C ALA A 28 1.49 10.57 -19.72
N VAL A 29 2.16 11.17 -18.71
CA VAL A 29 3.58 11.52 -18.82
C VAL A 29 4.38 10.29 -19.19
N ALA A 30 5.13 10.32 -20.30
CA ALA A 30 5.88 9.16 -20.76
C ALA A 30 7.00 8.83 -19.76
N CYS A 31 7.16 7.55 -19.44
CA CYS A 31 8.25 7.08 -18.60
C CYS A 31 9.61 7.34 -19.26
N GLY A 32 10.65 7.64 -18.49
CA GLY A 32 12.04 7.75 -18.96
C GLY A 32 12.30 8.79 -20.04
N SER A 33 11.31 9.62 -20.41
CA SER A 33 11.46 10.63 -21.44
C SER A 33 12.10 11.90 -20.87
N GLY A 34 13.18 12.34 -21.46
CA GLY A 34 13.88 13.55 -21.05
C GLY A 34 14.69 13.39 -19.74
N ASN A 35 14.82 14.50 -19.01
CA ASN A 35 15.43 14.46 -17.69
C ASN A 35 14.39 14.26 -16.59
N PHE A 36 14.83 13.80 -15.44
CA PHE A 36 13.97 13.52 -14.28
C PHE A 36 13.21 14.76 -13.80
N ASP A 37 13.81 15.94 -13.85
CA ASP A 37 13.19 17.17 -13.35
C ASP A 37 12.02 17.61 -14.22
N ALA A 38 12.15 17.47 -15.56
CA ALA A 38 11.03 17.73 -16.49
C ALA A 38 9.88 16.74 -16.24
N TRP A 39 10.18 15.45 -16.12
CA TRP A 39 9.18 14.44 -15.77
C TRP A 39 8.49 14.73 -14.43
N LEU A 40 9.27 15.14 -13.41
CA LEU A 40 8.72 15.46 -12.09
C LEU A 40 7.80 16.69 -12.14
N ALA A 41 8.12 17.68 -12.98
CA ALA A 41 7.24 18.86 -13.21
C ALA A 41 5.90 18.45 -13.84
N ASP A 42 5.94 17.58 -14.85
CA ASP A 42 4.74 17.02 -15.47
C ASP A 42 3.94 16.17 -14.48
N PHE A 43 4.62 15.34 -13.68
CA PHE A 43 3.97 14.54 -12.64
C PHE A 43 3.25 15.41 -11.59
N LYS A 44 3.82 16.57 -11.20
CA LYS A 44 3.16 17.51 -10.27
C LYS A 44 1.83 18.01 -10.84
N THR A 45 1.80 18.30 -12.14
CA THR A 45 0.58 18.74 -12.86
C THR A 45 -0.47 17.62 -12.87
N ASP A 46 -0.05 16.38 -13.18
CA ASP A 46 -0.93 15.20 -13.17
C ASP A 46 -1.47 14.91 -11.74
N ALA A 47 -0.64 15.01 -10.71
CA ALA A 47 -1.04 14.82 -9.32
C ALA A 47 -2.10 15.84 -8.88
N ALA A 48 -1.92 17.12 -9.25
CA ALA A 48 -2.92 18.17 -8.99
C ALA A 48 -4.24 17.88 -9.70
N ALA A 49 -4.19 17.48 -10.98
CA ALA A 49 -5.37 17.10 -11.75
C ALA A 49 -6.11 15.87 -11.14
N LYS A 50 -5.38 15.01 -10.42
CA LYS A 50 -5.92 13.84 -9.69
C LYS A 50 -6.30 14.14 -8.23
N GLY A 51 -6.42 15.44 -7.87
CA GLY A 51 -6.94 15.89 -6.59
C GLY A 51 -5.94 15.90 -5.43
N VAL A 52 -4.65 15.79 -5.70
CA VAL A 52 -3.62 16.01 -4.67
C VAL A 52 -3.43 17.51 -4.49
N SER A 53 -3.47 17.99 -3.24
CA SER A 53 -3.33 19.43 -2.93
C SER A 53 -1.93 19.95 -3.27
N GLN A 54 -1.84 21.23 -3.65
CA GLN A 54 -0.57 21.89 -3.91
C GLN A 54 0.36 21.87 -2.69
N GLN A 55 -0.20 21.92 -1.49
CA GLN A 55 0.56 21.80 -0.24
C GLN A 55 1.24 20.44 -0.13
N ALA A 56 0.52 19.34 -0.37
CA ALA A 56 1.07 17.98 -0.31
C ALA A 56 2.09 17.72 -1.43
N ILE A 57 1.81 18.22 -2.66
CA ILE A 57 2.73 18.14 -3.80
C ILE A 57 4.04 18.88 -3.47
N SER A 58 3.94 20.12 -3.00
CA SER A 58 5.10 20.95 -2.69
C SER A 58 5.91 20.37 -1.53
N ALA A 59 5.26 19.90 -0.46
CA ALA A 59 5.93 19.28 0.68
C ALA A 59 6.57 17.93 0.33
N GLY A 60 5.82 17.06 -0.35
CA GLY A 60 6.25 15.69 -0.65
C GLY A 60 7.33 15.62 -1.73
N LEU A 61 7.28 16.52 -2.71
CA LEU A 61 8.22 16.50 -3.85
C LEU A 61 9.33 17.57 -3.74
N ALA A 62 9.46 18.23 -2.58
CA ALA A 62 10.55 19.17 -2.34
C ALA A 62 11.90 18.44 -2.37
N GLY A 63 12.82 18.89 -3.26
CA GLY A 63 14.18 18.33 -3.34
C GLY A 63 14.26 16.86 -3.75
N VAL A 64 13.19 16.26 -4.27
CA VAL A 64 13.22 14.89 -4.79
C VAL A 64 14.07 14.83 -6.05
N THR A 65 15.06 13.95 -6.04
CA THR A 65 15.98 13.68 -7.14
C THR A 65 15.98 12.21 -7.48
N LEU A 66 16.42 11.86 -8.68
CA LEU A 66 16.60 10.46 -9.09
C LEU A 66 17.55 9.74 -8.14
N ASP A 67 17.22 8.51 -7.76
CA ASP A 67 18.05 7.66 -6.91
C ASP A 67 18.62 6.48 -7.69
N GLN A 68 19.87 6.61 -8.13
CA GLN A 68 20.54 5.56 -8.89
C GLN A 68 20.69 4.26 -8.08
N SER A 69 20.77 4.34 -6.74
CA SER A 69 20.87 3.13 -5.90
C SER A 69 19.58 2.32 -5.90
N VAL A 70 18.43 2.99 -6.00
CA VAL A 70 17.10 2.36 -6.16
C VAL A 70 17.02 1.65 -7.51
N LEU A 71 17.40 2.31 -8.61
CA LEU A 71 17.43 1.69 -9.94
C LEU A 71 18.33 0.46 -10.01
N ASN A 72 19.53 0.55 -9.41
CA ASN A 72 20.47 -0.55 -9.37
C ASN A 72 19.89 -1.75 -8.62
N ARG A 73 19.22 -1.53 -7.49
CA ARG A 73 18.52 -2.58 -6.72
C ARG A 73 17.39 -3.19 -7.53
N ASP A 74 16.58 -2.36 -8.18
CA ASP A 74 15.46 -2.83 -8.99
C ASP A 74 15.90 -3.75 -10.14
N ARG A 75 17.02 -3.42 -10.79
CA ARG A 75 17.59 -4.19 -11.91
C ARG A 75 18.37 -5.42 -11.45
N SER A 76 18.88 -5.42 -10.22
CA SER A 76 19.66 -6.54 -9.66
C SER A 76 18.82 -7.57 -8.93
N GLN A 77 17.49 -7.41 -8.89
CA GLN A 77 16.62 -8.40 -8.25
C GLN A 77 16.74 -9.74 -8.96
N LYS A 78 17.24 -10.72 -8.21
CA LYS A 78 17.25 -12.13 -8.64
C LYS A 78 15.95 -12.79 -8.23
N VAL A 79 15.51 -13.77 -9.00
CA VAL A 79 14.43 -14.66 -8.60
C VAL A 79 14.81 -15.29 -7.26
N PHE A 80 13.87 -15.32 -6.32
CA PHE A 80 14.05 -15.96 -5.02
C PHE A 80 14.30 -17.45 -5.24
N SER A 81 15.51 -17.92 -4.96
CA SER A 81 15.99 -19.29 -5.29
C SER A 81 16.19 -20.20 -4.09
N GLN A 82 15.91 -19.68 -2.87
CA GLN A 82 16.04 -20.49 -1.65
C GLN A 82 14.87 -21.47 -1.51
N THR A 83 15.14 -22.68 -0.99
CA THR A 83 14.07 -23.61 -0.61
C THR A 83 13.34 -23.11 0.63
N PHE A 84 12.16 -23.67 0.89
CA PHE A 84 11.40 -23.36 2.11
C PHE A 84 12.21 -23.70 3.37
N GLU A 85 12.87 -24.85 3.39
CA GLU A 85 13.67 -25.34 4.53
C GLU A 85 14.84 -24.39 4.84
N GLU A 86 15.57 -23.96 3.81
CA GLU A 86 16.68 -23.02 3.97
C GLU A 86 16.19 -21.66 4.49
N PHE A 87 15.13 -21.13 3.88
CA PHE A 87 14.61 -19.82 4.24
C PHE A 87 13.97 -19.83 5.64
N SER A 88 13.05 -20.75 5.90
CA SER A 88 12.36 -20.84 7.19
C SER A 88 13.33 -21.20 8.33
N GLY A 89 14.28 -22.11 8.08
CA GLY A 89 15.32 -22.50 9.05
C GLY A 89 16.21 -21.33 9.46
N ARG A 90 16.44 -20.37 8.58
CA ARG A 90 17.21 -19.15 8.87
C ARG A 90 16.35 -18.05 9.49
N MET A 91 15.10 -17.89 9.04
CA MET A 91 14.25 -16.74 9.41
C MET A 91 13.49 -16.94 10.73
N VAL A 92 12.99 -18.16 11.00
CA VAL A 92 12.05 -18.37 12.11
C VAL A 92 12.74 -18.55 13.46
N PRO A 93 13.76 -19.43 13.64
CA PRO A 93 14.32 -19.72 14.96
C PRO A 93 14.80 -18.47 15.73
N PRO A 94 15.53 -17.52 15.13
CA PRO A 94 16.01 -16.35 15.87
C PRO A 94 14.89 -15.38 16.30
N ARG A 95 13.69 -15.51 15.71
CA ARG A 95 12.53 -14.66 15.99
C ARG A 95 11.51 -15.29 16.95
N LEU A 96 11.61 -16.60 17.20
CA LEU A 96 10.55 -17.32 17.90
C LEU A 96 10.35 -16.81 19.35
N THR A 97 11.44 -16.69 20.13
CA THR A 97 11.36 -16.20 21.51
C THR A 97 10.80 -14.77 21.57
N ARG A 98 11.28 -13.89 20.70
CA ARG A 98 10.77 -12.52 20.65
C ARG A 98 9.32 -12.48 20.19
N GLY A 99 8.93 -13.29 19.21
CA GLY A 99 7.55 -13.42 18.77
C GLY A 99 6.61 -13.86 19.88
N SER A 100 7.00 -14.90 20.67
CA SER A 100 6.23 -15.32 21.84
C SER A 100 6.10 -14.20 22.90
N ASN A 101 7.15 -13.40 23.11
CA ASN A 101 7.08 -12.25 23.99
C ASN A 101 6.12 -11.16 23.44
N MET A 102 6.10 -10.94 22.12
CA MET A 102 5.14 -10.00 21.49
C MET A 102 3.70 -10.52 21.61
N MET A 103 3.47 -11.83 21.46
CA MET A 103 2.15 -12.44 21.71
C MET A 103 1.67 -12.16 23.13
N LYS A 104 2.54 -12.31 24.14
CA LYS A 104 2.21 -12.02 25.56
C LYS A 104 2.00 -10.53 25.79
N GLN A 105 2.90 -9.68 25.27
CA GLN A 105 2.87 -8.22 25.46
C GLN A 105 1.61 -7.58 24.86
N TYR A 106 1.19 -8.02 23.68
CA TYR A 106 0.06 -7.45 22.96
C TYR A 106 -1.20 -8.33 23.01
N GLY A 107 -1.26 -9.32 23.92
CA GLY A 107 -2.33 -10.31 23.97
C GLY A 107 -3.74 -9.73 23.95
N SER A 108 -4.02 -8.70 24.75
CA SER A 108 -5.32 -8.02 24.78
C SER A 108 -5.65 -7.28 23.46
N VAL A 109 -4.64 -6.65 22.86
CA VAL A 109 -4.76 -5.97 21.57
C VAL A 109 -5.03 -6.98 20.46
N LEU A 110 -4.25 -8.07 20.40
CA LEU A 110 -4.39 -9.15 19.43
C LEU A 110 -5.76 -9.81 19.52
N SER A 111 -6.26 -10.08 20.74
CA SER A 111 -7.60 -10.62 20.94
C SER A 111 -8.70 -9.69 20.39
N ARG A 112 -8.60 -8.37 20.62
CA ARG A 112 -9.54 -7.39 20.05
C ARG A 112 -9.46 -7.34 18.53
N ILE A 113 -8.25 -7.41 17.96
CA ILE A 113 -8.04 -7.43 16.50
C ILE A 113 -8.64 -8.69 15.90
N GLU A 114 -8.44 -9.86 16.50
CA GLU A 114 -9.03 -11.12 16.05
C GLU A 114 -10.56 -11.09 16.12
N GLN A 115 -11.13 -10.52 17.17
CA GLN A 115 -12.59 -10.33 17.24
C GLN A 115 -13.11 -9.46 16.10
N THR A 116 -12.39 -8.41 15.74
CA THR A 116 -12.78 -7.41 14.73
C THR A 116 -12.59 -7.93 13.30
N TYR A 117 -11.43 -8.52 13.00
CA TYR A 117 -11.01 -8.87 11.64
C TYR A 117 -10.98 -10.38 11.38
N GLY A 118 -11.09 -11.21 12.42
CA GLY A 118 -11.04 -12.66 12.30
C GLY A 118 -9.65 -13.24 12.06
N VAL A 119 -8.60 -12.45 12.14
CA VAL A 119 -7.20 -12.86 11.88
C VAL A 119 -6.51 -13.17 13.21
N PRO A 120 -5.99 -14.40 13.43
CA PRO A 120 -5.30 -14.77 14.65
C PRO A 120 -4.02 -13.97 14.89
N GLY A 121 -3.73 -13.70 16.16
CA GLY A 121 -2.56 -12.93 16.57
C GLY A 121 -1.23 -13.54 16.10
N GLU A 122 -1.15 -14.86 16.06
CA GLU A 122 0.04 -15.61 15.62
C GLU A 122 0.43 -15.28 14.19
N VAL A 123 -0.55 -15.11 13.31
CA VAL A 123 -0.33 -14.74 11.90
C VAL A 123 0.21 -13.32 11.81
N LEU A 124 -0.38 -12.39 12.57
CA LEU A 124 0.03 -10.98 12.58
C LEU A 124 1.45 -10.81 13.12
N VAL A 125 1.77 -11.48 14.22
CA VAL A 125 3.10 -11.45 14.84
C VAL A 125 4.14 -12.14 13.95
N ALA A 126 3.77 -13.22 13.25
CA ALA A 126 4.66 -13.87 12.29
C ALA A 126 5.02 -12.94 11.12
N ILE A 127 4.04 -12.25 10.54
CA ILE A 127 4.26 -11.24 9.49
C ILE A 127 5.17 -10.12 10.03
N TRP A 128 4.83 -9.53 11.16
CA TRP A 128 5.59 -8.45 11.78
C TRP A 128 7.05 -8.83 12.03
N GLY A 129 7.28 -10.06 12.52
CA GLY A 129 8.62 -10.58 12.74
C GLY A 129 9.42 -10.77 11.44
N LEU A 130 8.79 -11.33 10.40
CA LEU A 130 9.46 -11.57 9.12
C LEU A 130 9.75 -10.29 8.33
N GLU A 131 8.86 -9.29 8.41
CA GLU A 131 9.03 -8.03 7.67
C GLU A 131 10.16 -7.16 8.27
N THR A 132 10.13 -6.94 9.57
CA THR A 132 10.99 -5.90 10.16
C THR A 132 11.65 -6.28 11.49
N ASP A 133 11.68 -7.56 11.88
CA ASP A 133 12.11 -7.95 13.23
C ASP A 133 11.30 -7.18 14.31
N PHE A 134 9.97 -7.18 14.16
CA PHE A 134 9.07 -6.49 15.09
C PHE A 134 9.37 -4.96 15.20
N GLY A 135 9.51 -4.32 14.05
CA GLY A 135 9.71 -2.89 13.94
C GLY A 135 11.15 -2.38 14.10
N VAL A 136 12.14 -3.28 14.26
CA VAL A 136 13.55 -2.88 14.43
C VAL A 136 14.20 -2.47 13.10
N ASN A 137 13.84 -3.14 12.01
CA ASN A 137 14.47 -3.00 10.70
C ASN A 137 13.50 -2.51 9.63
N THR A 138 12.94 -1.32 9.78
CA THR A 138 11.93 -0.77 8.85
C THR A 138 12.50 -0.22 7.54
N GLY A 139 13.83 -0.10 7.43
CA GLY A 139 14.50 0.51 6.29
C GLY A 139 14.80 2.00 6.49
N LYS A 140 15.58 2.56 5.55
CA LYS A 140 16.07 3.95 5.65
C LYS A 140 15.97 4.75 4.36
N PHE A 141 15.38 4.17 3.31
CA PHE A 141 15.17 4.88 2.05
C PHE A 141 14.03 5.88 2.19
N ALA A 142 14.20 7.06 1.61
CA ALA A 142 13.13 8.04 1.53
C ALA A 142 12.07 7.53 0.55
N THR A 143 10.90 7.12 1.06
CA THR A 143 9.85 6.44 0.30
C THR A 143 9.42 7.23 -0.93
N ILE A 144 9.11 8.52 -0.77
CA ILE A 144 8.67 9.36 -1.89
C ILE A 144 9.73 9.42 -2.99
N ARG A 145 11.02 9.54 -2.62
CA ARG A 145 12.13 9.55 -3.58
C ARG A 145 12.27 8.19 -4.28
N SER A 146 12.14 7.10 -3.54
CA SER A 146 12.19 5.75 -4.09
C SER A 146 11.07 5.52 -5.10
N VAL A 147 9.82 5.77 -4.74
CA VAL A 147 8.68 5.56 -5.64
C VAL A 147 8.69 6.53 -6.83
N ALA A 148 9.15 7.78 -6.66
CA ALA A 148 9.33 8.72 -7.77
C ALA A 148 10.38 8.21 -8.77
N THR A 149 11.49 7.68 -8.27
CA THR A 149 12.55 7.08 -9.10
C THR A 149 12.01 5.89 -9.90
N LEU A 150 11.26 4.99 -9.27
CA LEU A 150 10.66 3.82 -9.92
C LEU A 150 9.50 4.18 -10.85
N ALA A 151 8.77 5.27 -10.55
CA ALA A 151 7.74 5.81 -11.43
C ALA A 151 8.30 6.46 -12.70
N TYR A 152 9.51 7.00 -12.62
CA TYR A 152 10.24 7.52 -13.77
C TYR A 152 10.82 6.40 -14.64
N ASP A 153 11.31 5.30 -14.05
CA ASP A 153 11.85 4.15 -14.79
C ASP A 153 10.74 3.38 -15.52
N CYS A 154 10.95 3.04 -16.81
CA CYS A 154 9.90 2.46 -17.65
C CYS A 154 9.48 1.04 -17.26
N ARG A 155 10.24 0.33 -16.45
CA ARG A 155 10.01 -1.09 -16.17
C ARG A 155 8.67 -1.35 -15.45
N ARG A 156 8.28 -0.50 -14.52
CA ARG A 156 7.04 -0.58 -13.72
C ARG A 156 6.43 0.81 -13.48
N ALA A 157 6.58 1.71 -14.46
CA ALA A 157 6.23 3.11 -14.31
C ALA A 157 4.79 3.35 -13.84
N GLU A 158 3.82 2.69 -14.47
CA GLU A 158 2.40 2.88 -14.13
C GLU A 158 2.10 2.49 -12.69
N GLN A 159 2.61 1.33 -12.25
CA GLN A 159 2.45 0.88 -10.86
C GLN A 159 3.01 1.92 -9.89
N PHE A 160 4.26 2.34 -10.08
CA PHE A 160 4.91 3.27 -9.14
C PHE A 160 4.39 4.71 -9.22
N ARG A 161 3.80 5.11 -10.34
CA ARG A 161 3.05 6.39 -10.42
C ARG A 161 1.82 6.37 -9.51
N ALA A 162 1.09 5.26 -9.46
CA ALA A 162 -0.02 5.10 -8.53
C ALA A 162 0.47 5.16 -7.07
N GLU A 163 1.56 4.46 -6.76
CA GLU A 163 2.17 4.48 -5.43
C GLU A 163 2.66 5.88 -5.03
N LEU A 164 3.23 6.66 -5.98
CA LEU A 164 3.65 8.03 -5.71
C LEU A 164 2.47 8.95 -5.42
N LEU A 165 1.35 8.80 -6.15
CA LEU A 165 0.13 9.53 -5.86
C LEU A 165 -0.41 9.21 -4.47
N ASP A 166 -0.41 7.94 -4.08
CA ASP A 166 -0.87 7.53 -2.76
C ASP A 166 0.09 7.97 -1.65
N ALA A 167 1.40 7.99 -1.89
CA ALA A 167 2.37 8.58 -0.98
C ALA A 167 2.09 10.06 -0.71
N LEU A 168 1.75 10.83 -1.75
CA LEU A 168 1.35 12.24 -1.58
C LEU A 168 -0.01 12.39 -0.88
N ARG A 169 -0.94 11.45 -1.07
CA ARG A 169 -2.22 11.42 -0.36
C ARG A 169 -2.06 11.10 1.13
N ILE A 170 -1.10 10.27 1.51
CA ILE A 170 -0.71 10.05 2.92
C ILE A 170 -0.27 11.37 3.56
N VAL A 171 0.58 12.14 2.86
CA VAL A 171 1.00 13.48 3.30
C VAL A 171 -0.20 14.43 3.38
N GLN A 172 -1.05 14.46 2.35
CA GLN A 172 -2.25 15.30 2.32
C GLN A 172 -3.23 15.01 3.46
N ARG A 173 -3.39 13.73 3.81
CA ARG A 173 -4.25 13.27 4.91
C ARG A 173 -3.66 13.60 6.29
N GLY A 174 -2.37 13.95 6.34
CA GLY A 174 -1.65 14.26 7.58
C GLY A 174 -1.25 13.03 8.39
N ASP A 175 -1.30 11.84 7.81
CA ASP A 175 -0.88 10.62 8.48
C ASP A 175 0.63 10.63 8.78
N LEU A 176 1.45 11.08 7.81
CA LEU A 176 2.90 11.18 7.92
C LEU A 176 3.43 12.48 7.30
N ALA A 177 4.44 13.07 7.92
CA ALA A 177 5.24 14.09 7.24
C ALA A 177 6.20 13.44 6.22
N PRO A 178 6.53 14.10 5.10
CA PRO A 178 7.44 13.55 4.08
C PRO A 178 8.78 13.09 4.64
N ALA A 179 9.32 13.78 5.65
CA ALA A 179 10.60 13.46 6.29
C ALA A 179 10.56 12.14 7.08
N ASP A 180 9.38 11.74 7.57
CA ASP A 180 9.17 10.52 8.34
C ASP A 180 8.87 9.31 7.44
N MET A 181 8.56 9.53 6.16
CA MET A 181 8.30 8.48 5.18
C MET A 181 9.61 7.80 4.77
N LYS A 182 10.08 6.90 5.65
CA LYS A 182 11.28 6.08 5.45
C LYS A 182 10.92 4.61 5.52
N GLY A 183 11.53 3.82 4.64
CA GLY A 183 11.23 2.40 4.56
C GLY A 183 12.21 1.62 3.68
N ALA A 184 11.74 0.55 3.06
CA ALA A 184 12.53 -0.23 2.12
C ALA A 184 12.75 0.50 0.79
N TRP A 185 13.64 -0.01 -0.02
CA TRP A 185 14.11 0.64 -1.24
C TRP A 185 13.05 0.78 -2.34
N ALA A 186 12.03 -0.08 -2.36
CA ALA A 186 10.96 -0.01 -3.36
C ALA A 186 9.74 0.80 -2.87
N GLY A 187 9.84 1.45 -1.70
CA GLY A 187 8.83 2.39 -1.22
C GLY A 187 7.92 1.84 -0.15
N GLU A 188 8.16 0.63 0.32
CA GLU A 188 7.43 0.04 1.44
C GLU A 188 7.70 0.83 2.72
N LEU A 189 6.64 0.98 3.56
CA LEU A 189 6.62 1.80 4.77
C LEU A 189 6.22 1.01 6.00
N GLY A 190 6.73 1.45 7.14
CA GLY A 190 6.26 1.01 8.44
C GLY A 190 6.72 -0.38 8.85
N GLN A 191 6.20 -0.83 9.98
CA GLN A 191 6.68 -2.03 10.63
C GLN A 191 6.25 -3.33 9.93
N THR A 192 5.24 -3.30 9.08
CA THR A 192 4.82 -4.43 8.23
C THR A 192 4.96 -4.14 6.73
N GLN A 193 5.76 -3.15 6.38
CA GLN A 193 6.22 -2.87 5.01
C GLN A 193 5.06 -2.68 4.01
N PHE A 194 4.12 -1.80 4.36
CA PHE A 194 3.01 -1.45 3.48
C PHE A 194 3.49 -0.58 2.31
N MET A 195 3.01 -0.91 1.10
CA MET A 195 3.06 0.05 0.00
C MET A 195 2.14 1.25 0.30
N PRO A 196 2.41 2.45 -0.25
CA PRO A 196 1.54 3.61 -0.07
C PRO A 196 0.07 3.35 -0.39
N SER A 197 -0.24 2.60 -1.45
CA SER A 197 -1.60 2.19 -1.81
C SER A 197 -2.24 1.31 -0.73
N SER A 198 -1.47 0.38 -0.14
CA SER A 198 -1.94 -0.46 0.96
C SER A 198 -2.19 0.37 2.22
N TRP A 199 -1.33 1.36 2.51
CA TRP A 199 -1.54 2.32 3.60
C TRP A 199 -2.84 3.10 3.42
N MET A 200 -3.06 3.68 2.24
CA MET A 200 -4.28 4.44 1.94
C MET A 200 -5.54 3.60 2.12
N LYS A 201 -5.50 2.33 1.76
CA LYS A 201 -6.65 1.44 1.75
C LYS A 201 -6.90 0.74 3.08
N TYR A 202 -5.87 0.35 3.80
CA TYR A 202 -5.99 -0.58 4.93
C TYR A 202 -5.46 -0.05 6.27
N ALA A 203 -4.74 1.09 6.30
CA ALA A 203 -4.27 1.65 7.56
C ALA A 203 -5.45 2.11 8.42
N VAL A 204 -5.44 1.71 9.68
CA VAL A 204 -6.47 2.04 10.67
C VAL A 204 -5.83 2.66 11.92
N ASP A 205 -6.56 3.55 12.55
CA ASP A 205 -6.31 4.07 13.89
C ASP A 205 -7.06 3.14 14.86
N PHE A 206 -6.36 2.17 15.42
CA PHE A 206 -6.98 1.11 16.22
C PHE A 206 -7.09 1.47 17.71
N ASP A 207 -6.21 2.31 18.21
CA ASP A 207 -6.28 2.80 19.59
C ASP A 207 -7.13 4.07 19.74
N GLY A 208 -7.58 4.67 18.62
CA GLY A 208 -8.50 5.82 18.61
C GLY A 208 -7.84 7.14 18.97
N ASN A 209 -6.51 7.27 18.76
CA ASN A 209 -5.77 8.49 19.09
C ASN A 209 -5.84 9.57 17.99
N GLY A 210 -6.56 9.32 16.89
CA GLY A 210 -6.75 10.22 15.76
C GLY A 210 -5.67 10.11 14.68
N LYS A 211 -4.74 9.15 14.79
CA LYS A 211 -3.64 8.93 13.85
C LYS A 211 -3.56 7.47 13.42
N ARG A 212 -3.15 7.24 12.18
CA ARG A 212 -2.79 5.91 11.65
C ARG A 212 -1.28 5.80 11.64
N ASP A 213 -0.69 5.33 12.75
CA ASP A 213 0.77 5.28 12.91
C ASP A 213 1.31 3.85 12.75
N LEU A 214 1.63 3.47 11.51
CA LEU A 214 2.24 2.18 11.23
C LEU A 214 3.78 2.21 11.40
N LEU A 215 4.34 3.33 11.86
CA LEU A 215 5.77 3.47 12.15
C LEU A 215 6.09 3.15 13.61
N HIS A 216 5.27 3.65 14.57
CA HIS A 216 5.60 3.63 15.99
C HIS A 216 4.51 3.01 16.88
N ASN A 217 3.29 2.81 16.34
CA ASN A 217 2.14 2.32 17.09
C ASN A 217 1.84 0.85 16.73
N ALA A 218 2.30 -0.10 17.53
CA ALA A 218 2.09 -1.53 17.29
C ALA A 218 0.60 -1.94 17.20
N PRO A 219 -0.34 -1.42 18.01
CA PRO A 219 -1.77 -1.63 17.80
C PRO A 219 -2.26 -1.30 16.39
N ASP A 220 -1.87 -0.14 15.84
CA ASP A 220 -2.23 0.27 14.49
C ASP A 220 -1.59 -0.62 13.42
N VAL A 221 -0.31 -0.97 13.61
CA VAL A 221 0.44 -1.88 12.73
C VAL A 221 -0.27 -3.23 12.61
N LEU A 222 -0.58 -3.85 13.74
CA LEU A 222 -1.19 -5.18 13.80
C LEU A 222 -2.62 -5.17 13.26
N ALA A 223 -3.40 -4.16 13.62
CA ALA A 223 -4.78 -4.01 13.15
C ALA A 223 -4.85 -3.69 11.65
N SER A 224 -3.96 -2.84 11.15
CA SER A 224 -3.88 -2.54 9.71
C SER A 224 -3.48 -3.79 8.91
N THR A 225 -2.55 -4.60 9.44
CA THR A 225 -2.18 -5.89 8.84
C THR A 225 -3.37 -6.85 8.81
N ALA A 226 -4.13 -6.93 9.90
CA ALA A 226 -5.35 -7.73 9.95
C ALA A 226 -6.42 -7.24 8.98
N ASN A 227 -6.61 -5.91 8.89
CA ASN A 227 -7.55 -5.29 7.94
C ASN A 227 -7.16 -5.58 6.48
N TYR A 228 -5.85 -5.58 6.16
CA TYR A 228 -5.36 -6.00 4.85
C TYR A 228 -5.76 -7.46 4.55
N LEU A 229 -5.44 -8.40 5.45
CA LEU A 229 -5.77 -9.81 5.25
C LEU A 229 -7.27 -10.05 5.16
N ALA A 230 -8.08 -9.38 6.01
CA ALA A 230 -9.54 -9.43 5.95
C ALA A 230 -10.07 -8.89 4.61
N GLY A 231 -9.50 -7.77 4.12
CA GLY A 231 -9.84 -7.18 2.83
C GLY A 231 -9.51 -8.06 1.62
N TYR A 232 -8.62 -9.02 1.78
CA TYR A 232 -8.32 -10.05 0.77
C TYR A 232 -9.05 -11.38 1.01
N GLY A 233 -10.01 -11.40 1.93
CA GLY A 233 -10.93 -12.53 2.12
C GLY A 233 -10.49 -13.55 3.17
N TRP A 234 -9.74 -13.12 4.20
CA TRP A 234 -9.43 -13.97 5.35
C TRP A 234 -10.71 -14.56 5.97
N GLN A 235 -10.73 -15.85 6.18
CA GLN A 235 -11.87 -16.58 6.74
C GLN A 235 -11.61 -16.93 8.21
N LYS A 236 -12.36 -16.30 9.10
CA LYS A 236 -12.29 -16.56 10.55
C LYS A 236 -12.47 -18.04 10.86
N GLY A 237 -11.61 -18.58 11.73
CA GLY A 237 -11.68 -19.98 12.19
C GLY A 237 -11.22 -21.02 11.17
N LYS A 238 -10.80 -20.63 9.97
CA LYS A 238 -10.11 -21.52 9.04
C LYS A 238 -8.60 -21.47 9.28
N ASP A 239 -7.94 -22.58 9.03
CA ASP A 239 -6.47 -22.65 9.14
C ASP A 239 -5.76 -21.85 8.04
N TRP A 240 -4.45 -21.70 8.18
CA TRP A 240 -3.57 -20.96 7.28
C TRP A 240 -2.50 -21.82 6.61
N GLN A 241 -2.68 -23.16 6.62
CA GLN A 241 -1.73 -24.07 6.02
C GLN A 241 -1.84 -24.09 4.49
N PRO A 242 -0.79 -24.48 3.76
CA PRO A 242 -0.83 -24.65 2.32
C PRO A 242 -2.06 -25.45 1.86
N GLY A 243 -2.77 -24.91 0.88
CA GLY A 243 -4.04 -25.48 0.38
C GLY A 243 -5.30 -24.93 1.05
N SER A 244 -5.18 -24.21 2.17
CA SER A 244 -6.35 -23.56 2.81
C SER A 244 -6.74 -22.26 2.12
N PRO A 245 -7.99 -21.78 2.29
CA PRO A 245 -8.39 -20.45 1.80
C PRO A 245 -7.53 -19.31 2.35
N ASN A 246 -7.14 -19.38 3.64
CA ASN A 246 -6.30 -18.35 4.26
C ASN A 246 -4.85 -18.37 3.77
N PHE A 247 -4.34 -19.52 3.33
CA PHE A 247 -3.04 -19.56 2.67
C PHE A 247 -3.05 -18.75 1.36
N ALA A 248 -4.14 -18.82 0.59
CA ALA A 248 -4.29 -17.99 -0.61
C ALA A 248 -4.29 -16.48 -0.27
N VAL A 249 -4.78 -16.10 0.91
CA VAL A 249 -4.70 -14.71 1.40
C VAL A 249 -3.25 -14.34 1.77
N LEU A 250 -2.50 -15.25 2.40
CA LEU A 250 -1.05 -15.02 2.65
C LEU A 250 -0.27 -14.82 1.35
N GLN A 251 -0.68 -15.48 0.25
CA GLN A 251 -0.09 -15.26 -1.07
C GLN A 251 -0.47 -13.89 -1.70
N GLN A 252 -1.51 -13.20 -1.21
CA GLN A 252 -1.75 -11.80 -1.56
C GLN A 252 -0.83 -10.86 -0.78
N TRP A 253 -0.47 -11.22 0.46
CA TRP A 253 0.54 -10.49 1.23
C TRP A 253 1.90 -10.55 0.54
N ASN A 254 2.35 -11.76 0.19
CA ASN A 254 3.61 -11.93 -0.55
C ASN A 254 3.47 -13.04 -1.61
N LYS A 255 3.79 -12.71 -2.86
CA LYS A 255 3.66 -13.64 -4.00
C LYS A 255 4.66 -14.79 -3.97
N SER A 256 5.71 -14.72 -3.17
CA SER A 256 6.65 -15.83 -2.98
C SER A 256 5.98 -16.93 -2.16
N GLU A 257 5.80 -18.10 -2.76
CA GLU A 257 5.25 -19.28 -2.08
C GLU A 257 6.11 -19.67 -0.86
N VAL A 258 7.44 -19.59 -0.99
CA VAL A 258 8.38 -19.86 0.11
C VAL A 258 8.14 -18.89 1.27
N TYR A 259 7.92 -17.62 0.99
CA TYR A 259 7.64 -16.62 2.01
C TYR A 259 6.29 -16.87 2.69
N SER A 260 5.23 -17.13 1.92
CA SER A 260 3.90 -17.41 2.45
C SER A 260 3.87 -18.70 3.30
N LYS A 261 4.59 -19.76 2.87
CA LYS A 261 4.81 -20.97 3.68
C LYS A 261 5.55 -20.65 4.98
N THR A 262 6.52 -19.73 4.94
CA THR A 262 7.27 -19.33 6.13
C THR A 262 6.42 -18.55 7.13
N ILE A 263 5.51 -17.67 6.65
CA ILE A 263 4.51 -17.00 7.52
C ILE A 263 3.66 -18.09 8.20
N ALA A 264 3.10 -19.02 7.43
CA ALA A 264 2.23 -20.09 7.94
C ALA A 264 2.96 -20.97 8.97
N TYR A 265 4.20 -21.34 8.69
CA TYR A 265 5.05 -22.11 9.59
C TYR A 265 5.35 -21.35 10.89
N PHE A 266 5.78 -20.07 10.79
CA PHE A 266 6.09 -19.26 11.96
C PHE A 266 4.87 -19.05 12.85
N ALA A 267 3.71 -18.71 12.26
CA ALA A 267 2.45 -18.59 12.99
C ALA A 267 2.11 -19.89 13.75
N THR A 268 2.33 -21.06 13.11
CA THR A 268 2.10 -22.38 13.75
C THR A 268 3.08 -22.64 14.91
N GLN A 269 4.33 -22.20 14.80
CA GLN A 269 5.28 -22.32 15.91
C GLN A 269 4.90 -21.40 17.07
N LEU A 270 4.41 -20.18 16.81
CA LEU A 270 3.92 -19.26 17.83
C LEU A 270 2.68 -19.81 18.55
N ALA A 271 1.74 -20.43 17.83
CA ALA A 271 0.56 -21.06 18.43
C ALA A 271 0.88 -22.26 19.35
N ARG A 272 2.04 -22.88 19.17
CA ARG A 272 2.52 -24.02 20.00
C ARG A 272 3.44 -23.59 21.14
N ALA A 273 3.90 -22.34 21.10
CA ALA A 273 4.79 -21.84 22.14
C ALA A 273 4.02 -21.65 23.46
N PRO A 274 4.57 -22.02 24.63
CA PRO A 274 3.91 -21.92 25.94
C PRO A 274 3.67 -20.47 26.40
#